data_79bdb054334ec57f0d96bb197f0146f6
#
_entry.id   79bdb054334ec57f0d96bb197f0146f6
#
_cell.length_a   1.000
_cell.length_b   1.000
_cell.length_c   1.000
_cell.angle_alpha   90.00
_cell.angle_beta   90.00
_cell.angle_gamma   90.00
#
_symmetry.space_group_name_H-M   'P 1'
#
loop_
_entity.id
_entity.type
_entity.pdbx_description
1 polymer ?
#
loop_
_entity_poly.entity_id
_entity_poly.type
_entity_poly.pdbx_seq_one_letter_code
_entity_poly.pdbx_strand_id
1 'polypeptide(L)'
;MTGQTENTMTVCGKEYRVLRLLGHGKGGYSWLAEREGKQAVVKQIHHEPCDYYNFGNKIEAERRDYGRLKQAGIRIPELIAIDDRNERVAKEYIEGETVFDLVKNGKDAGPYLAQAREMADKAKAAGINIDYFPTNFVIRGGLIWYVDYECNDYMEEWNFENWGIRYWSCTPEFEEYLRQHAE
;
A
#
# COMPACT_ATOMS: atom_id res chain seq x y z
N MET A 1 15.83 35.58 6.30
CA MET A 1 16.16 34.14 6.36
C MET A 1 15.01 33.43 7.08
N THR A 2 14.03 32.95 6.33
CA THR A 2 12.90 32.20 6.88
C THR A 2 13.35 30.74 7.04
N GLY A 3 13.66 30.35 8.28
CA GLY A 3 13.93 28.96 8.61
C GLY A 3 12.67 28.12 8.34
N GLN A 4 12.65 27.38 7.23
CA GLN A 4 11.73 26.28 7.07
C GLN A 4 12.11 25.27 8.16
N THR A 5 11.26 25.10 9.14
CA THR A 5 11.34 23.96 10.07
C THR A 5 11.21 22.71 9.20
N GLU A 6 12.32 22.01 8.98
CA GLU A 6 12.29 20.71 8.29
C GLU A 6 11.35 19.81 9.08
N ASN A 7 10.29 19.35 8.42
CA ASN A 7 9.34 18.47 9.06
C ASN A 7 9.97 17.07 9.12
N THR A 8 10.29 16.59 10.32
CA THR A 8 10.91 15.29 10.56
C THR A 8 9.96 14.35 11.30
N MET A 9 10.11 13.07 11.05
CA MET A 9 9.42 12.00 11.79
C MET A 9 10.44 11.02 12.35
N THR A 10 10.33 10.72 13.64
CA THR A 10 11.20 9.74 14.30
C THR A 10 10.58 8.35 14.26
N VAL A 11 11.36 7.34 13.88
CA VAL A 11 10.99 5.92 13.94
C VAL A 11 12.11 5.17 14.64
N CYS A 12 11.82 4.55 15.78
CA CYS A 12 12.82 3.85 16.61
C CYS A 12 14.08 4.71 16.89
N GLY A 13 13.90 5.98 17.24
CA GLY A 13 15.00 6.92 17.51
C GLY A 13 15.78 7.42 16.30
N LYS A 14 15.38 7.05 15.09
CA LYS A 14 15.99 7.51 13.84
C LYS A 14 15.10 8.56 13.18
N GLU A 15 15.68 9.71 12.83
CA GLU A 15 14.96 10.80 12.19
C GLU A 15 14.88 10.61 10.67
N TYR A 16 13.71 10.85 10.12
CA TYR A 16 13.40 10.86 8.70
C TYR A 16 12.89 12.24 8.31
N ARG A 17 13.51 12.88 7.33
CA ARG A 17 13.04 14.14 6.75
C ARG A 17 11.84 13.88 5.86
N VAL A 18 10.70 14.46 6.19
CA VAL A 18 9.46 14.31 5.43
C VAL A 18 9.56 15.11 4.13
N LEU A 19 9.30 14.46 3.00
CA LEU A 19 9.33 15.07 1.68
C LEU A 19 7.91 15.47 1.21
N ARG A 20 6.98 14.51 1.26
CA ARG A 20 5.58 14.75 0.86
C ARG A 20 4.64 13.66 1.38
N LEU A 21 3.35 13.97 1.45
CA LEU A 21 2.32 12.98 1.69
C LEU A 21 2.14 12.10 0.44
N LEU A 22 2.08 10.79 0.63
CA LEU A 22 1.78 9.81 -0.42
C LEU A 22 0.31 9.42 -0.42
N GLY A 23 -0.30 9.33 0.75
CA GLY A 23 -1.69 8.95 0.88
C GLY A 23 -2.20 8.96 2.32
N HIS A 24 -3.52 8.99 2.42
CA HIS A 24 -4.27 8.87 3.66
C HIS A 24 -5.26 7.70 3.50
N GLY A 25 -5.06 6.66 4.27
CA GLY A 25 -5.91 5.47 4.29
C GLY A 25 -6.56 5.27 5.65
N LYS A 26 -7.36 4.21 5.76
CA LYS A 26 -8.05 3.82 7.00
C LYS A 26 -7.10 3.55 8.18
N GLY A 27 -5.89 3.07 7.88
CA GLY A 27 -4.89 2.70 8.87
C GLY A 27 -3.97 3.84 9.29
N GLY A 28 -3.75 4.84 8.43
CA GLY A 28 -2.78 5.89 8.72
C GLY A 28 -2.47 6.80 7.54
N TYR A 29 -1.56 7.72 7.79
CA TYR A 29 -0.97 8.61 6.80
C TYR A 29 0.38 8.06 6.34
N SER A 30 0.58 7.89 5.04
CA SER A 30 1.85 7.44 4.45
C SER A 30 2.61 8.62 3.86
N TRP A 31 3.83 8.81 4.31
CA TRP A 31 4.71 9.90 3.91
C TRP A 31 5.93 9.37 3.17
N LEU A 32 6.29 9.99 2.05
CA LEU A 32 7.62 9.84 1.49
C LEU A 32 8.59 10.62 2.38
N ALA A 33 9.62 9.96 2.83
CA ALA A 33 10.64 10.53 3.69
C ALA A 33 12.03 10.07 3.28
N GLU A 34 13.05 10.74 3.79
CA GLU A 34 14.45 10.45 3.47
C GLU A 34 15.28 10.37 4.74
N ARG A 35 16.18 9.42 4.78
CA ARG A 35 17.22 9.31 5.80
C ARG A 35 18.54 8.87 5.17
N GLU A 36 19.61 9.63 5.44
CA GLU A 36 20.96 9.31 4.94
C GLU A 36 21.00 9.13 3.40
N GLY A 37 20.26 9.98 2.67
CA GLY A 37 20.19 9.93 1.21
C GLY A 37 19.36 8.79 0.63
N LYS A 38 18.67 8.01 1.49
CA LYS A 38 17.78 6.92 1.07
C LYS A 38 16.32 7.27 1.33
N GLN A 39 15.48 7.07 0.34
CA GLN A 39 14.04 7.26 0.46
C GLN A 39 13.39 6.06 1.14
N ALA A 40 12.38 6.37 1.96
CA ALA A 40 11.54 5.40 2.65
C ALA A 40 10.11 5.91 2.72
N VAL A 41 9.16 5.01 2.95
CA VAL A 41 7.80 5.37 3.37
C VAL A 41 7.74 5.30 4.88
N VAL A 42 7.30 6.38 5.52
CA VAL A 42 6.94 6.38 6.94
C VAL A 42 5.42 6.48 7.05
N LYS A 43 4.79 5.44 7.58
CA LYS A 43 3.35 5.40 7.87
C LYS A 43 3.13 5.78 9.33
N GLN A 44 2.38 6.85 9.56
CA GLN A 44 1.87 7.23 10.89
C GLN A 44 0.48 6.64 11.05
N ILE A 45 0.32 5.76 12.02
CA ILE A 45 -0.99 5.25 12.41
C ILE A 45 -1.83 6.39 12.96
N HIS A 46 -3.13 6.40 12.65
CA HIS A 46 -4.11 7.31 13.25
C HIS A 46 -5.25 6.51 13.89
N HIS A 47 -5.95 7.16 14.81
CA HIS A 47 -7.10 6.59 15.52
C HIS A 47 -8.41 7.33 15.16
N GLU A 48 -8.48 7.89 13.96
CA GLU A 48 -9.70 8.51 13.45
C GLU A 48 -10.83 7.48 13.38
N PRO A 49 -12.06 7.84 13.78
CA PRO A 49 -13.20 6.93 13.73
C PRO A 49 -13.46 6.39 12.32
N CYS A 50 -13.75 5.10 12.24
CA CYS A 50 -14.18 4.47 11.00
C CYS A 50 -15.42 3.62 11.30
N ASP A 51 -16.57 3.98 10.73
CA ASP A 51 -17.87 3.42 11.06
C ASP A 51 -18.06 1.94 10.68
N TYR A 52 -17.19 1.42 9.82
CA TYR A 52 -17.33 0.07 9.25
C TYR A 52 -16.12 -0.84 9.49
N TYR A 53 -15.13 -0.43 10.28
CA TYR A 53 -13.98 -1.26 10.58
C TYR A 53 -13.43 -1.04 11.99
N ASN A 54 -13.33 -2.12 12.76
CA ASN A 54 -12.65 -2.10 14.05
C ASN A 54 -11.27 -2.72 13.89
N PHE A 55 -10.24 -1.88 13.87
CA PHE A 55 -8.85 -2.33 13.61
C PHE A 55 -8.17 -3.03 14.79
N GLY A 56 -8.75 -2.97 15.99
CA GLY A 56 -8.01 -3.38 17.19
C GLY A 56 -6.67 -2.63 17.31
N ASN A 57 -5.59 -3.34 17.56
CA ASN A 57 -4.24 -2.76 17.58
C ASN A 57 -3.66 -2.71 16.15
N LYS A 58 -3.69 -1.52 15.54
CA LYS A 58 -3.26 -1.29 14.16
C LYS A 58 -1.78 -1.59 13.93
N ILE A 59 -0.90 -1.27 14.88
CA ILE A 59 0.54 -1.51 14.73
C ILE A 59 0.85 -3.02 14.77
N GLU A 60 0.14 -3.78 15.59
CA GLU A 60 0.24 -5.24 15.61
C GLU A 60 -0.33 -5.86 14.32
N ALA A 61 -1.39 -5.28 13.76
CA ALA A 61 -1.93 -5.69 12.47
C ALA A 61 -0.87 -5.52 11.35
N GLU A 62 -0.19 -4.37 11.27
CA GLU A 62 0.89 -4.14 10.31
C GLU A 62 2.02 -5.20 10.45
N ARG A 63 2.43 -5.51 11.67
CA ARG A 63 3.46 -6.52 11.95
C ARG A 63 3.03 -7.93 11.54
N ARG A 64 1.83 -8.32 11.94
CA ARG A 64 1.25 -9.63 11.61
C ARG A 64 1.09 -9.80 10.11
N ASP A 65 0.52 -8.82 9.45
CA ASP A 65 0.17 -8.90 8.04
C ASP A 65 1.44 -8.86 7.17
N TYR A 66 2.46 -8.08 7.53
CA TYR A 66 3.77 -8.17 6.90
C TYR A 66 4.33 -9.60 6.94
N GLY A 67 4.26 -10.26 8.10
CA GLY A 67 4.71 -11.64 8.25
C GLY A 67 3.93 -12.62 7.37
N ARG A 68 2.60 -12.49 7.31
CA ARG A 68 1.73 -13.32 6.45
C ARG A 68 2.05 -13.14 4.97
N LEU A 69 2.22 -11.89 4.52
CA LEU A 69 2.54 -11.56 3.13
C LEU A 69 3.92 -12.07 2.72
N LYS A 70 4.93 -11.93 3.58
CA LYS A 70 6.28 -12.49 3.33
C LYS A 70 6.24 -14.01 3.24
N GLN A 71 5.54 -14.67 4.15
CA GLN A 71 5.41 -16.13 4.15
C GLN A 71 4.66 -16.63 2.90
N ALA A 72 3.66 -15.89 2.43
CA ALA A 72 2.94 -16.20 1.21
C ALA A 72 3.78 -15.95 -0.07
N GLY A 73 4.93 -15.29 0.03
CA GLY A 73 5.79 -14.98 -1.11
C GLY A 73 5.26 -13.84 -1.98
N ILE A 74 4.44 -12.93 -1.40
CA ILE A 74 3.98 -11.72 -2.08
C ILE A 74 5.14 -10.73 -2.19
N ARG A 75 5.28 -10.09 -3.35
CA ARG A 75 6.30 -9.04 -3.56
C ARG A 75 5.84 -7.75 -2.92
N ILE A 76 6.45 -7.42 -1.78
CA ILE A 76 6.13 -6.26 -0.94
C ILE A 76 7.40 -5.48 -0.59
N PRO A 77 7.29 -4.17 -0.25
CA PRO A 77 8.41 -3.40 0.28
C PRO A 77 9.02 -4.07 1.52
N GLU A 78 10.34 -3.97 1.65
CA GLU A 78 11.00 -4.44 2.87
C GLU A 78 10.62 -3.57 4.08
N LEU A 79 10.32 -4.23 5.19
CA LEU A 79 10.09 -3.56 6.46
C LEU A 79 11.43 -3.09 7.05
N ILE A 80 11.55 -1.79 7.32
CA ILE A 80 12.76 -1.20 7.91
C ILE A 80 12.66 -1.16 9.43
N ALA A 81 11.54 -0.69 9.97
CA ALA A 81 11.31 -0.60 11.40
C ALA A 81 9.83 -0.46 11.74
N ILE A 82 9.45 -0.95 12.92
CA ILE A 82 8.16 -0.69 13.56
C ILE A 82 8.43 -0.03 14.91
N ASP A 83 7.87 1.15 15.10
CA ASP A 83 7.96 1.93 16.34
C ASP A 83 6.62 1.88 17.06
N ASP A 84 6.53 0.99 18.02
CA ASP A 84 5.31 0.79 18.82
C ASP A 84 4.94 2.02 19.63
N ARG A 85 5.93 2.74 20.14
CA ARG A 85 5.72 3.92 21.00
C ARG A 85 5.10 5.08 20.22
N ASN A 86 5.62 5.34 19.01
CA ASN A 86 5.15 6.41 18.15
C ASN A 86 4.08 5.96 17.15
N GLU A 87 3.73 4.67 17.16
CA GLU A 87 2.80 4.03 16.21
C GLU A 87 3.16 4.35 14.76
N ARG A 88 4.43 4.10 14.40
CA ARG A 88 4.97 4.36 13.07
C ARG A 88 5.60 3.11 12.46
N VAL A 89 5.45 2.99 11.14
CA VAL A 89 6.10 1.95 10.35
C VAL A 89 6.97 2.62 9.30
N ALA A 90 8.26 2.25 9.26
CA ALA A 90 9.16 2.63 8.18
C ALA A 90 9.37 1.43 7.26
N LYS A 91 9.19 1.63 5.96
CA LYS A 91 9.37 0.60 4.93
C LYS A 91 10.05 1.16 3.68
N GLU A 92 10.58 0.27 2.86
CA GLU A 92 11.16 0.60 1.56
C GLU A 92 10.18 1.44 0.72
N TYR A 93 10.69 2.47 0.06
CA TYR A 93 9.93 3.18 -0.96
C TYR A 93 10.09 2.49 -2.31
N ILE A 94 9.00 2.07 -2.90
CA ILE A 94 8.97 1.54 -4.26
C ILE A 94 8.65 2.69 -5.20
N GLU A 95 9.69 3.20 -5.88
CA GLU A 95 9.52 4.26 -6.87
C GLU A 95 8.93 3.68 -8.15
N GLY A 96 7.85 4.29 -8.65
CA GLY A 96 7.20 3.88 -9.89
C GLY A 96 5.79 4.43 -10.03
N GLU A 97 5.18 4.16 -11.19
CA GLU A 97 3.78 4.48 -11.48
C GLU A 97 2.88 3.42 -10.82
N THR A 98 1.77 3.83 -10.23
CA THR A 98 0.76 2.86 -9.76
C THR A 98 0.02 2.24 -10.95
N VAL A 99 -0.49 1.03 -10.78
CA VAL A 99 -1.37 0.42 -11.79
C VAL A 99 -2.63 1.29 -11.99
N PHE A 100 -3.11 1.94 -10.93
CA PHE A 100 -4.22 2.87 -11.00
C PHE A 100 -3.92 4.05 -11.95
N ASP A 101 -2.78 4.72 -11.79
CA ASP A 101 -2.38 5.84 -12.63
C ASP A 101 -2.14 5.40 -14.08
N LEU A 102 -1.56 4.21 -14.27
CA LEU A 102 -1.37 3.62 -15.59
C LEU A 102 -2.71 3.47 -16.32
N VAL A 103 -3.73 2.86 -15.68
CA VAL A 103 -5.07 2.68 -16.25
C VAL A 103 -5.78 4.02 -16.44
N LYS A 104 -5.73 4.91 -15.46
CA LYS A 104 -6.30 6.26 -15.52
C LYS A 104 -5.76 7.07 -16.69
N ASN A 105 -4.48 6.89 -17.04
CA ASN A 105 -3.82 7.52 -18.18
C ASN A 105 -4.09 6.80 -19.52
N GLY A 106 -5.01 5.85 -19.56
CA GLY A 106 -5.39 5.12 -20.77
C GLY A 106 -4.35 4.11 -21.25
N LYS A 107 -3.39 3.73 -20.40
CA LYS A 107 -2.40 2.71 -20.71
C LYS A 107 -2.93 1.32 -20.37
N ASP A 108 -2.42 0.30 -21.07
CA ASP A 108 -2.82 -1.09 -20.88
C ASP A 108 -2.10 -1.73 -19.68
N ALA A 109 -2.85 -2.25 -18.72
CA ALA A 109 -2.33 -3.04 -17.60
C ALA A 109 -2.19 -4.54 -17.93
N GLY A 110 -2.57 -4.96 -19.15
CA GLY A 110 -2.49 -6.36 -19.61
C GLY A 110 -1.17 -7.05 -19.30
N PRO A 111 -0.01 -6.43 -19.53
CA PRO A 111 1.30 -7.01 -19.20
C PRO A 111 1.48 -7.41 -17.73
N TYR A 112 0.71 -6.80 -16.82
CA TYR A 112 0.81 -7.02 -15.36
C TYR A 112 -0.24 -7.98 -14.81
N LEU A 113 -1.28 -8.35 -15.59
CA LEU A 113 -2.35 -9.23 -15.14
C LEU A 113 -1.85 -10.63 -14.77
N ALA A 114 -0.88 -11.17 -15.49
CA ALA A 114 -0.29 -12.46 -15.15
C ALA A 114 0.42 -12.42 -13.77
N GLN A 115 1.11 -11.32 -13.46
CA GLN A 115 1.75 -11.14 -12.17
C GLN A 115 0.73 -10.95 -11.03
N ALA A 116 -0.38 -10.23 -11.29
CA ALA A 116 -1.47 -10.07 -10.33
C ALA A 116 -2.12 -11.42 -10.01
N ARG A 117 -2.37 -12.26 -11.01
CA ARG A 117 -2.89 -13.62 -10.85
C ARG A 117 -1.93 -14.52 -10.08
N GLU A 118 -0.63 -14.45 -10.37
CA GLU A 118 0.38 -15.19 -9.61
C GLU A 118 0.37 -14.79 -8.12
N MET A 119 0.25 -13.49 -7.82
CA MET A 119 0.11 -13.03 -6.45
C MET A 119 -1.19 -13.52 -5.80
N ALA A 120 -2.30 -13.49 -6.55
CA ALA A 120 -3.59 -13.98 -6.08
C ALA A 120 -3.57 -15.48 -5.77
N ASP A 121 -2.91 -16.28 -6.60
CA ASP A 121 -2.73 -17.72 -6.37
C ASP A 121 -1.91 -18.00 -5.12
N LYS A 122 -0.82 -17.26 -4.92
CA LYS A 122 0.00 -17.33 -3.70
C LYS A 122 -0.79 -16.92 -2.45
N ALA A 123 -1.56 -15.84 -2.53
CA ALA A 123 -2.41 -15.37 -1.45
C ALA A 123 -3.47 -16.43 -1.09
N LYS A 124 -4.18 -16.96 -2.09
CA LYS A 124 -5.18 -18.03 -1.92
C LYS A 124 -4.57 -19.29 -1.29
N ALA A 125 -3.41 -19.72 -1.76
CA ALA A 125 -2.70 -20.87 -1.18
C ALA A 125 -2.31 -20.66 0.29
N ALA A 126 -2.05 -19.42 0.70
CA ALA A 126 -1.78 -19.04 2.08
C ALA A 126 -3.07 -18.74 2.90
N GLY A 127 -4.25 -18.89 2.32
CA GLY A 127 -5.52 -18.61 2.98
C GLY A 127 -5.79 -17.13 3.24
N ILE A 128 -5.23 -16.24 2.41
CA ILE A 128 -5.39 -14.78 2.56
C ILE A 128 -5.89 -14.12 1.28
N ASN A 129 -6.52 -12.96 1.44
CA ASN A 129 -6.69 -11.96 0.39
C ASN A 129 -5.81 -10.75 0.69
N ILE A 130 -5.28 -10.13 -0.39
CA ILE A 130 -4.73 -8.78 -0.36
C ILE A 130 -5.76 -7.81 -0.97
N ASP A 131 -5.58 -6.51 -0.76
CA ASP A 131 -6.43 -5.51 -1.40
C ASP A 131 -5.97 -5.29 -2.85
N TYR A 132 -6.72 -5.86 -3.80
CA TYR A 132 -6.41 -5.81 -5.23
C TYR A 132 -6.75 -4.49 -5.91
N PHE A 133 -7.13 -3.45 -5.16
CA PHE A 133 -7.37 -2.15 -5.74
C PHE A 133 -6.06 -1.58 -6.34
N PRO A 134 -6.05 -1.07 -7.58
CA PRO A 134 -4.82 -0.81 -8.32
C PRO A 134 -3.92 0.30 -7.76
N THR A 135 -4.40 1.14 -6.84
CA THR A 135 -3.57 2.09 -6.10
C THR A 135 -2.53 1.42 -5.20
N ASN A 136 -2.79 0.16 -4.81
CA ASN A 136 -1.92 -0.62 -3.94
C ASN A 136 -0.78 -1.34 -4.68
N PHE A 137 -0.69 -1.18 -6.00
CA PHE A 137 0.33 -1.84 -6.82
C PHE A 137 1.16 -0.82 -7.57
N VAL A 138 2.48 -0.85 -7.33
CA VAL A 138 3.46 0.04 -8.00
C VAL A 138 4.30 -0.78 -8.97
N ILE A 139 4.54 -0.23 -10.15
CA ILE A 139 5.35 -0.84 -11.20
C ILE A 139 6.79 -0.34 -11.08
N ARG A 140 7.73 -1.26 -10.81
CA ARG A 140 9.16 -0.98 -10.79
C ARG A 140 9.92 -2.05 -11.57
N GLY A 141 10.64 -1.64 -12.61
CA GLY A 141 11.43 -2.56 -13.42
C GLY A 141 10.62 -3.65 -14.12
N GLY A 142 9.38 -3.36 -14.55
CA GLY A 142 8.48 -4.33 -15.19
C GLY A 142 7.81 -5.31 -14.22
N LEU A 143 8.01 -5.14 -12.93
CA LEU A 143 7.40 -5.95 -11.88
C LEU A 143 6.41 -5.13 -11.06
N ILE A 144 5.28 -5.73 -10.69
CA ILE A 144 4.35 -5.11 -9.74
C ILE A 144 4.73 -5.44 -8.30
N TRP A 145 4.58 -4.45 -7.42
CA TRP A 145 4.85 -4.50 -5.99
C TRP A 145 3.57 -4.15 -5.25
N TYR A 146 3.12 -5.00 -4.36
CA TYR A 146 2.02 -4.70 -3.45
C TYR A 146 2.55 -3.86 -2.30
N VAL A 147 2.22 -2.56 -2.27
CA VAL A 147 2.87 -1.58 -1.39
C VAL A 147 2.17 -1.38 -0.05
N ASP A 148 1.02 -2.00 0.16
CA ASP A 148 0.36 -2.05 1.46
C ASP A 148 0.72 -3.35 2.21
N TYR A 149 0.54 -3.34 3.54
CA TYR A 149 0.72 -4.53 4.37
C TYR A 149 -0.62 -5.11 4.86
N GLU A 150 -1.73 -4.64 4.33
CA GLU A 150 -3.04 -5.18 4.69
C GLU A 150 -3.29 -6.52 4.00
N CYS A 151 -3.67 -7.53 4.79
CA CYS A 151 -4.24 -8.76 4.27
C CYS A 151 -5.32 -9.30 5.23
N ASN A 152 -6.33 -9.92 4.66
CA ASN A 152 -7.45 -10.51 5.38
C ASN A 152 -7.51 -12.01 5.13
N ASP A 153 -8.32 -12.74 5.88
CA ASP A 153 -8.60 -14.15 5.60
C ASP A 153 -9.29 -14.29 4.25
N TYR A 154 -8.98 -15.38 3.54
CA TYR A 154 -9.45 -15.58 2.18
C TYR A 154 -10.99 -15.61 2.12
N MET A 155 -11.53 -14.81 1.20
CA MET A 155 -12.94 -14.79 0.81
C MET A 155 -13.02 -14.76 -0.71
N GLU A 156 -13.77 -15.70 -1.31
CA GLU A 156 -13.88 -15.86 -2.77
C GLU A 156 -14.41 -14.60 -3.46
N GLU A 157 -15.35 -13.90 -2.82
CA GLU A 157 -15.97 -12.68 -3.37
C GLU A 157 -15.00 -11.51 -3.54
N TRP A 158 -13.93 -11.47 -2.75
CA TRP A 158 -12.93 -10.40 -2.71
C TRP A 158 -11.60 -10.80 -3.37
N ASN A 159 -11.56 -11.92 -4.07
CA ASN A 159 -10.37 -12.33 -4.79
C ASN A 159 -10.14 -11.47 -6.04
N PHE A 160 -9.00 -11.68 -6.71
CA PHE A 160 -8.63 -10.89 -7.88
C PHE A 160 -9.63 -11.04 -9.03
N GLU A 161 -10.05 -12.27 -9.37
CA GLU A 161 -10.92 -12.53 -10.52
C GLU A 161 -12.37 -12.06 -10.30
N ASN A 162 -12.88 -12.13 -9.07
CA ASN A 162 -14.25 -11.73 -8.77
C ASN A 162 -14.41 -10.24 -8.48
N TRP A 163 -13.39 -9.62 -7.93
CA TRP A 163 -13.44 -8.22 -7.52
C TRP A 163 -12.34 -7.36 -8.15
N GLY A 164 -11.06 -7.70 -7.92
CA GLY A 164 -9.93 -6.83 -8.24
C GLY A 164 -9.82 -6.48 -9.71
N ILE A 165 -9.99 -7.46 -10.59
CA ILE A 165 -9.83 -7.31 -12.04
C ILE A 165 -10.71 -6.21 -12.65
N ARG A 166 -11.85 -5.88 -12.00
CA ARG A 166 -12.77 -4.83 -12.45
C ARG A 166 -12.14 -3.44 -12.50
N TYR A 167 -11.04 -3.24 -11.79
CA TYR A 167 -10.34 -1.95 -11.68
C TYR A 167 -8.99 -1.92 -12.39
N TRP A 168 -8.60 -3.02 -13.07
CA TRP A 168 -7.31 -3.13 -13.77
C TRP A 168 -7.36 -2.80 -15.27
N SER A 169 -8.46 -2.23 -15.73
CA SER A 169 -8.66 -1.70 -17.08
C SER A 169 -9.75 -0.64 -17.05
N CYS A 170 -9.96 0.08 -18.15
CA CYS A 170 -11.05 1.06 -18.30
C CYS A 170 -12.42 0.37 -18.39
N THR A 171 -12.84 -0.26 -17.31
CA THR A 171 -14.16 -0.87 -17.16
C THR A 171 -15.20 0.17 -16.74
N PRO A 172 -16.50 -0.10 -16.89
CA PRO A 172 -17.56 0.75 -16.35
C PRO A 172 -17.40 1.02 -14.85
N GLU A 173 -16.96 0.01 -14.06
CA GLU A 173 -16.71 0.14 -12.63
C GLU A 173 -15.55 1.10 -12.33
N PHE A 174 -14.47 1.02 -13.11
CA PHE A 174 -13.33 1.94 -12.97
C PHE A 174 -13.72 3.37 -13.35
N GLU A 175 -14.45 3.56 -14.44
CA GLU A 175 -14.94 4.87 -14.87
C GLU A 175 -15.92 5.48 -13.85
N GLU A 176 -16.80 4.67 -13.27
CA GLU A 176 -17.69 5.11 -12.20
C GLU A 176 -16.92 5.53 -10.96
N TYR A 177 -15.90 4.74 -10.56
CA TYR A 177 -15.00 5.12 -9.47
C TYR A 177 -14.35 6.48 -9.72
N LEU A 178 -13.82 6.72 -10.93
CA LEU A 178 -13.22 8.00 -11.28
C LEU A 178 -14.22 9.17 -11.19
N ARG A 179 -15.48 8.97 -11.63
CA ARG A 179 -16.52 10.00 -11.55
C ARG A 179 -16.88 10.36 -10.10
N GLN A 180 -16.96 9.35 -9.24
CA GLN A 180 -17.31 9.54 -7.82
C GLN A 180 -16.18 10.21 -7.01
N HIS A 181 -14.93 10.11 -7.49
CA HIS A 181 -13.74 10.63 -6.81
C HIS A 181 -13.03 11.72 -7.65
N ALA A 182 -13.73 12.29 -8.65
CA ALA A 182 -13.25 13.48 -9.35
C ALA A 182 -13.35 14.68 -8.40
N GLU A 183 -12.18 15.24 -8.02
CA GLU A 183 -12.10 16.53 -7.33
C GLU A 183 -12.40 17.71 -8.27
#